data_741c165b5c3e15700bf57395e4997330
#
_entry.id   741c165b5c3e15700bf57395e4997330
#
_cell.length_a   1.000
_cell.length_b   1.000
_cell.length_c   1.000
_cell.angle_alpha   90.00
_cell.angle_beta   90.00
_cell.angle_gamma   90.00
#
_symmetry.space_group_name_H-M   'P 1'
#
loop_
_entity.id
_entity.type
_entity.pdbx_description
1 polymer ?
#
loop_
_entity_poly.entity_id
_entity_poly.type
_entity_poly.pdbx_seq_one_letter_code
_entity_poly.pdbx_strand_id
1 'polypeptide(L)'
;MHHSVHHGGGLVFLAIFLLVVGGGLLAWGLMSRRKADAWAMVARSWPVAPGMITAAQIASGYVEGTAMVTGHLQDRGRHYYTPTVLYRYTVGGQDYEGNRLRFGWLTCRTTGEAQRILAAYPVGRQLPVRFDPSDPANSVLEVAAANSNAMVGIVMGGIVLVFGLGMLLLSLK
;
A
#
# COMPACT_ATOMS: atom_id res chain seq x y z
N MET A 1 50.76 10.75 -25.11
CA MET A 1 49.40 11.32 -25.16
C MET A 1 48.52 10.57 -24.16
N HIS A 2 48.32 11.12 -22.97
CA HIS A 2 47.44 10.55 -21.96
C HIS A 2 46.02 11.03 -22.24
N HIS A 3 45.15 10.11 -22.68
CA HIS A 3 43.71 10.33 -22.65
C HIS A 3 43.25 10.15 -21.18
N SER A 4 43.12 11.25 -20.45
CA SER A 4 42.37 11.29 -19.20
C SER A 4 40.87 11.23 -19.57
N VAL A 5 40.30 10.02 -19.50
CA VAL A 5 38.86 9.81 -19.64
C VAL A 5 38.18 10.42 -18.42
N HIS A 6 37.42 11.48 -18.64
CA HIS A 6 36.56 12.11 -17.63
C HIS A 6 35.46 11.14 -17.12
N HIS A 7 35.81 10.26 -16.20
CA HIS A 7 34.84 9.38 -15.52
C HIS A 7 33.96 10.09 -14.48
N GLY A 8 34.30 11.32 -14.09
CA GLY A 8 33.58 12.06 -13.05
C GLY A 8 32.15 12.48 -13.44
N GLY A 9 31.93 12.86 -14.70
CA GLY A 9 30.64 13.34 -15.15
C GLY A 9 29.52 12.29 -15.07
N GLY A 10 29.81 11.07 -15.47
CA GLY A 10 28.83 9.98 -15.45
C GLY A 10 28.38 9.59 -14.04
N LEU A 11 29.29 9.61 -13.06
CA LEU A 11 28.97 9.31 -11.66
C LEU A 11 28.09 10.40 -11.05
N VAL A 12 28.33 11.66 -11.37
CA VAL A 12 27.51 12.79 -10.88
C VAL A 12 26.10 12.71 -11.46
N PHE A 13 25.93 12.43 -12.76
CA PHE A 13 24.62 12.26 -13.38
C PHE A 13 23.86 11.10 -12.75
N LEU A 14 24.50 9.97 -12.52
CA LEU A 14 23.88 8.81 -11.88
C LEU A 14 23.47 9.12 -10.44
N ALA A 15 24.30 9.81 -9.67
CA ALA A 15 23.98 10.24 -8.32
C ALA A 15 22.76 11.16 -8.26
N ILE A 16 22.69 12.16 -9.15
CA ILE A 16 21.53 13.06 -9.25
C ILE A 16 20.28 12.29 -9.64
N PHE A 17 20.35 11.37 -10.61
CA PHE A 17 19.25 10.53 -11.01
C PHE A 17 18.70 9.69 -9.82
N LEU A 18 19.59 9.07 -9.04
CA LEU A 18 19.20 8.31 -7.85
C LEU A 18 18.55 9.19 -6.78
N LEU A 19 19.03 10.41 -6.58
CA LEU A 19 18.45 11.35 -5.63
C LEU A 19 17.03 11.78 -6.05
N VAL A 20 16.81 12.03 -7.33
CA VAL A 20 15.47 12.39 -7.86
C VAL A 20 14.51 11.22 -7.73
N VAL A 21 14.91 10.02 -8.15
CA VAL A 21 14.07 8.81 -8.05
C VAL A 21 13.78 8.46 -6.60
N GLY A 22 14.80 8.44 -5.72
CA GLY A 22 14.64 8.17 -4.30
C GLY A 22 13.74 9.17 -3.60
N GLY A 23 13.91 10.46 -3.89
CA GLY A 23 13.05 11.53 -3.39
C GLY A 23 11.60 11.40 -3.86
N GLY A 24 11.38 11.07 -5.12
CA GLY A 24 10.06 10.82 -5.69
C GLY A 24 9.33 9.65 -5.03
N LEU A 25 10.01 8.52 -4.86
CA LEU A 25 9.46 7.35 -4.17
C LEU A 25 9.11 7.64 -2.71
N LEU A 26 9.97 8.38 -2.01
CA LEU A 26 9.76 8.76 -0.62
C LEU A 26 8.56 9.71 -0.49
N ALA A 27 8.48 10.72 -1.34
CA ALA A 27 7.38 11.67 -1.38
C ALA A 27 6.04 10.96 -1.68
N TRP A 28 6.03 10.06 -2.67
CA TRP A 28 4.85 9.27 -3.00
C TRP A 28 4.40 8.37 -1.83
N GLY A 29 5.35 7.69 -1.17
CA GLY A 29 5.04 6.86 -0.01
C GLY A 29 4.45 7.67 1.16
N LEU A 30 5.03 8.83 1.46
CA LEU A 30 4.54 9.73 2.51
C LEU A 30 3.15 10.30 2.18
N MET A 31 2.92 10.73 0.93
CA MET A 31 1.62 11.24 0.50
C MET A 31 0.53 10.16 0.56
N SER A 32 0.85 8.94 0.17
CA SER A 32 -0.09 7.81 0.23
C SER A 32 -0.49 7.49 1.66
N ARG A 33 0.46 7.52 2.62
CA ARG A 33 0.15 7.37 4.05
C ARG A 33 -0.74 8.50 4.56
N ARG A 34 -0.37 9.75 4.28
CA ARG A 34 -1.14 10.91 4.74
C ARG A 34 -2.59 10.87 4.29
N LYS A 35 -2.86 10.46 3.04
CA LYS A 35 -4.23 10.31 2.53
C LYS A 35 -5.02 9.24 3.31
N ALA A 36 -4.44 8.06 3.52
CA ALA A 36 -5.11 6.98 4.25
C ALA A 36 -5.35 7.35 5.72
N ASP A 37 -4.37 7.99 6.36
CA ASP A 37 -4.48 8.46 7.75
C ASP A 37 -5.54 9.57 7.88
N ALA A 38 -5.62 10.50 6.91
CA ALA A 38 -6.61 11.56 6.87
C ALA A 38 -8.03 10.99 6.76
N TRP A 39 -8.26 10.04 5.85
CA TRP A 39 -9.56 9.36 5.76
C TRP A 39 -9.91 8.57 7.02
N ALA A 40 -8.95 7.87 7.62
CA ALA A 40 -9.15 7.18 8.88
C ALA A 40 -9.50 8.16 10.01
N MET A 41 -8.90 9.34 10.01
CA MET A 41 -9.18 10.39 11.01
C MET A 41 -10.60 10.95 10.87
N VAL A 42 -11.04 11.25 9.64
CA VAL A 42 -12.41 11.70 9.36
C VAL A 42 -13.41 10.61 9.74
N ALA A 43 -13.15 9.35 9.39
CA ALA A 43 -14.07 8.24 9.68
C ALA A 43 -14.20 7.91 11.18
N ARG A 44 -13.32 8.43 12.05
CA ARG A 44 -13.49 8.31 13.50
C ARG A 44 -14.72 9.04 14.01
N SER A 45 -15.09 10.15 13.36
CA SER A 45 -16.29 10.92 13.70
C SER A 45 -17.56 10.41 13.02
N TRP A 46 -17.46 9.44 12.11
CA TRP A 46 -18.60 8.89 11.40
C TRP A 46 -19.57 8.16 12.35
N PRO A 47 -20.88 8.29 12.12
CA PRO A 47 -21.88 7.53 12.85
C PRO A 47 -21.71 6.03 12.63
N VAL A 48 -22.29 5.25 13.53
CA VAL A 48 -22.19 3.79 13.54
C VAL A 48 -23.57 3.20 13.32
N ALA A 49 -23.66 2.23 12.41
CA ALA A 49 -24.84 1.38 12.23
C ALA A 49 -24.48 -0.07 12.55
N PRO A 50 -25.44 -0.87 13.09
CA PRO A 50 -25.24 -2.31 13.19
C PRO A 50 -25.18 -2.93 11.81
N GLY A 51 -24.14 -3.70 11.54
CA GLY A 51 -23.99 -4.42 10.28
C GLY A 51 -23.72 -5.90 10.53
N MET A 52 -23.91 -6.72 9.50
CA MET A 52 -23.70 -8.15 9.54
C MET A 52 -22.80 -8.57 8.38
N ILE A 53 -21.83 -9.43 8.64
CA ILE A 53 -20.96 -10.01 7.63
C ILE A 53 -21.77 -10.99 6.77
N THR A 54 -21.79 -10.74 5.47
CA THR A 54 -22.50 -11.58 4.48
C THR A 54 -21.56 -12.53 3.75
N ALA A 55 -20.29 -12.12 3.54
CA ALA A 55 -19.27 -12.97 2.96
C ALA A 55 -17.86 -12.57 3.43
N ALA A 56 -16.97 -13.55 3.49
CA ALA A 56 -15.55 -13.36 3.75
C ALA A 56 -14.76 -14.23 2.78
N GLN A 57 -13.90 -13.64 1.95
CA GLN A 57 -13.18 -14.34 0.90
C GLN A 57 -11.78 -13.77 0.70
N ILE A 58 -10.90 -14.57 0.10
CA ILE A 58 -9.56 -14.13 -0.29
C ILE A 58 -9.55 -13.96 -1.80
N ALA A 59 -9.36 -12.73 -2.26
CA ALA A 59 -9.04 -12.48 -3.66
C ALA A 59 -7.54 -12.64 -3.86
N SER A 60 -7.14 -13.36 -4.92
CA SER A 60 -5.73 -13.49 -5.31
C SER A 60 -5.46 -12.70 -6.58
N GLY A 61 -4.29 -12.10 -6.64
CA GLY A 61 -3.77 -11.46 -7.83
C GLY A 61 -2.31 -11.83 -8.05
N TYR A 62 -1.84 -11.59 -9.25
CA TYR A 62 -0.47 -11.84 -9.66
C TYR A 62 0.11 -10.55 -10.24
N VAL A 63 1.28 -10.19 -9.81
CA VAL A 63 2.06 -9.10 -10.41
C VAL A 63 3.21 -9.74 -11.17
N GLU A 64 3.21 -9.56 -12.47
CA GLU A 64 4.32 -9.98 -13.32
C GLU A 64 5.58 -9.20 -12.93
N GLY A 65 6.68 -9.89 -12.82
CA GLY A 65 7.99 -9.31 -12.57
C GLY A 65 9.04 -10.13 -13.28
N THR A 66 9.86 -9.48 -14.10
CA THR A 66 11.01 -10.11 -14.75
C THR A 66 12.29 -9.65 -14.06
N ALA A 67 13.19 -10.57 -13.76
CA ALA A 67 14.52 -10.26 -13.28
C ALA A 67 15.56 -10.96 -14.16
N MET A 68 16.63 -10.24 -14.50
CA MET A 68 17.75 -10.83 -15.21
C MET A 68 18.63 -11.58 -14.21
N VAL A 69 18.68 -12.90 -14.34
CA VAL A 69 19.52 -13.77 -13.49
C VAL A 69 20.44 -14.57 -14.42
N THR A 70 21.75 -14.41 -14.24
CA THR A 70 22.78 -15.08 -15.04
C THR A 70 22.58 -14.98 -16.56
N GLY A 71 22.16 -13.79 -17.05
CA GLY A 71 21.95 -13.52 -18.46
C GLY A 71 20.62 -14.00 -19.05
N HIS A 72 19.75 -14.62 -18.24
CA HIS A 72 18.41 -15.05 -18.64
C HIS A 72 17.33 -14.24 -17.90
N LEU A 73 16.26 -13.87 -18.62
CA LEU A 73 15.07 -13.28 -18.01
C LEU A 73 14.29 -14.40 -17.31
N GLN A 74 14.16 -14.30 -15.99
CA GLN A 74 13.33 -15.20 -15.20
C GLN A 74 12.07 -14.46 -14.76
N ASP A 75 10.92 -15.13 -14.87
CA ASP A 75 9.70 -14.67 -14.26
C ASP A 75 9.84 -14.74 -12.73
N ARG A 76 9.79 -13.59 -12.08
CA ARG A 76 9.77 -13.44 -10.62
C ARG A 76 8.47 -12.78 -10.16
N GLY A 77 7.39 -13.04 -10.88
CA GLY A 77 6.08 -12.59 -10.50
C GLY A 77 5.73 -12.99 -9.07
N ARG A 78 4.92 -12.16 -8.42
CA ARG A 78 4.50 -12.37 -7.03
C ARG A 78 3.00 -12.47 -6.94
N HIS A 79 2.54 -13.52 -6.29
CA HIS A 79 1.15 -13.60 -5.86
C HIS A 79 0.94 -12.65 -4.67
N TYR A 80 -0.19 -11.99 -4.66
CA TYR A 80 -0.68 -11.25 -3.51
C TYR A 80 -2.12 -11.68 -3.21
N TYR A 81 -2.49 -11.59 -1.95
CA TYR A 81 -3.77 -12.02 -1.44
C TYR A 81 -4.44 -10.86 -0.74
N THR A 82 -5.70 -10.58 -1.11
CA THR A 82 -6.48 -9.49 -0.54
C THR A 82 -7.64 -10.08 0.23
N PRO A 83 -7.64 -10.00 1.58
CA PRO A 83 -8.80 -10.38 2.35
C PRO A 83 -9.93 -9.39 2.09
N THR A 84 -11.07 -9.89 1.65
CA THR A 84 -12.26 -9.12 1.32
C THR A 84 -13.41 -9.59 2.20
N VAL A 85 -14.07 -8.65 2.86
CA VAL A 85 -15.24 -8.89 3.70
C VAL A 85 -16.41 -8.11 3.13
N LEU A 86 -17.51 -8.78 2.83
CA LEU A 86 -18.76 -8.13 2.46
C LEU A 86 -19.66 -8.05 3.69
N TYR A 87 -20.29 -6.91 3.86
CA TYR A 87 -21.21 -6.69 4.98
C TYR A 87 -22.39 -5.85 4.55
N ARG A 88 -23.53 -6.08 5.20
CA ARG A 88 -24.76 -5.32 5.00
C ARG A 88 -25.13 -4.58 6.28
N TYR A 89 -25.65 -3.37 6.13
CA TYR A 89 -26.12 -2.52 7.22
C TYR A 89 -27.26 -1.63 6.76
N THR A 90 -28.06 -1.10 7.69
CA THR A 90 -29.24 -0.29 7.39
C THR A 90 -29.07 1.11 7.98
N VAL A 91 -29.32 2.14 7.18
CA VAL A 91 -29.28 3.54 7.60
C VAL A 91 -30.58 4.21 7.16
N GLY A 92 -31.33 4.81 8.07
CA GLY A 92 -32.58 5.51 7.75
C GLY A 92 -33.64 4.60 7.11
N GLY A 93 -33.62 3.30 7.36
CA GLY A 93 -34.54 2.33 6.76
C GLY A 93 -34.12 1.82 5.39
N GLN A 94 -32.98 2.25 4.85
CA GLN A 94 -32.41 1.78 3.59
C GLN A 94 -31.22 0.86 3.84
N ASP A 95 -31.18 -0.27 3.10
CA ASP A 95 -30.08 -1.23 3.18
C ASP A 95 -28.92 -0.85 2.28
N TYR A 96 -27.72 -0.97 2.80
CA TYR A 96 -26.46 -0.74 2.13
C TYR A 96 -25.53 -1.94 2.23
N GLU A 97 -24.67 -2.10 1.25
CA GLU A 97 -23.58 -3.10 1.25
C GLU A 97 -22.24 -2.40 1.21
N GLY A 98 -21.30 -2.93 1.99
CA GLY A 98 -19.92 -2.45 2.01
C GLY A 98 -18.93 -3.60 1.90
N ASN A 99 -17.73 -3.28 1.43
CA ASN A 99 -16.62 -4.24 1.30
C ASN A 99 -15.29 -3.71 1.84
N ARG A 100 -15.30 -2.52 2.42
CA ARG A 100 -14.07 -1.88 2.91
C ARG A 100 -13.80 -2.28 4.35
N LEU A 101 -12.76 -3.10 4.53
CA LEU A 101 -12.30 -3.47 5.86
C LEU A 101 -11.56 -2.31 6.54
N ARG A 102 -10.62 -1.68 5.84
CA ARG A 102 -9.79 -0.55 6.30
C ARG A 102 -9.54 0.44 5.17
N PHE A 103 -9.10 1.66 5.51
CA PHE A 103 -8.62 2.62 4.51
C PHE A 103 -7.24 2.22 3.99
N GLY A 104 -7.03 2.37 2.67
CA GLY A 104 -5.80 1.98 1.98
C GLY A 104 -5.84 0.54 1.44
N TRP A 105 -4.69 0.10 0.93
CA TRP A 105 -4.55 -1.21 0.30
C TRP A 105 -4.13 -2.25 1.34
N LEU A 106 -4.97 -3.26 1.56
CA LEU A 106 -4.68 -4.38 2.43
C LEU A 106 -4.31 -5.60 1.57
N THR A 107 -3.03 -5.86 1.44
CA THR A 107 -2.51 -7.02 0.71
C THR A 107 -1.62 -7.86 1.61
N CYS A 108 -1.73 -9.18 1.47
CA CYS A 108 -0.97 -10.18 2.20
C CYS A 108 -0.04 -10.93 1.24
N ARG A 109 1.07 -11.42 1.74
CA ARG A 109 2.03 -12.21 0.96
C ARG A 109 1.65 -13.68 0.87
N THR A 110 0.87 -14.16 1.83
CA THR A 110 0.46 -15.55 1.93
C THR A 110 -1.04 -15.66 2.20
N THR A 111 -1.63 -16.78 1.79
CA THR A 111 -3.03 -17.11 2.11
C THR A 111 -3.25 -17.23 3.61
N GLY A 112 -2.28 -17.78 4.36
CA GLY A 112 -2.38 -17.93 5.81
C GLY A 112 -2.42 -16.59 6.56
N GLU A 113 -1.76 -15.55 6.05
CA GLU A 113 -1.87 -14.20 6.58
C GLU A 113 -3.27 -13.62 6.33
N ALA A 114 -3.80 -13.77 5.11
CA ALA A 114 -5.13 -13.32 4.77
C ALA A 114 -6.21 -14.09 5.58
N GLN A 115 -6.05 -15.39 5.77
CA GLN A 115 -6.95 -16.22 6.60
C GLN A 115 -6.97 -15.75 8.05
N ARG A 116 -5.82 -15.42 8.64
CA ARG A 116 -5.75 -14.89 10.02
C ARG A 116 -6.53 -13.59 10.16
N ILE A 117 -6.48 -12.72 9.16
CA ILE A 117 -7.27 -11.48 9.14
C ILE A 117 -8.76 -11.83 9.07
N LEU A 118 -9.17 -12.71 8.14
CA LEU A 118 -10.57 -13.09 7.94
C LEU A 118 -11.16 -13.89 9.11
N ALA A 119 -10.34 -14.57 9.89
CA ALA A 119 -10.80 -15.28 11.10
C ALA A 119 -11.49 -14.36 12.12
N ALA A 120 -11.20 -13.06 12.10
CA ALA A 120 -11.87 -12.06 12.91
C ALA A 120 -13.26 -11.66 12.36
N TYR A 121 -13.62 -12.08 11.14
CA TYR A 121 -14.83 -11.66 10.41
C TYR A 121 -15.63 -12.85 9.88
N PRO A 122 -16.08 -13.79 10.73
CA PRO A 122 -16.90 -14.91 10.28
C PRO A 122 -18.24 -14.42 9.75
N VAL A 123 -18.77 -15.12 8.74
CA VAL A 123 -20.08 -14.85 8.16
C VAL A 123 -21.17 -14.96 9.25
N GLY A 124 -22.12 -14.04 9.23
CA GLY A 124 -23.18 -13.91 10.24
C GLY A 124 -22.78 -13.11 11.49
N ARG A 125 -21.50 -12.74 11.65
CA ARG A 125 -21.08 -11.90 12.77
C ARG A 125 -21.64 -10.48 12.63
N GLN A 126 -22.23 -9.97 13.70
CA GLN A 126 -22.63 -8.57 13.80
C GLN A 126 -21.45 -7.72 14.27
N LEU A 127 -21.27 -6.58 13.59
CA LEU A 127 -20.19 -5.62 13.83
C LEU A 127 -20.68 -4.19 13.63
N PRO A 128 -20.10 -3.23 14.36
CA PRO A 128 -20.35 -1.83 14.12
C PRO A 128 -19.73 -1.41 12.77
N VAL A 129 -20.54 -0.87 11.87
CA VAL A 129 -20.12 -0.29 10.58
C VAL A 129 -20.13 1.22 10.71
N ARG A 130 -19.03 1.87 10.41
CA ARG A 130 -18.97 3.33 10.29
C ARG A 130 -19.28 3.74 8.88
N PHE A 131 -20.15 4.71 8.70
CA PHE A 131 -20.56 5.19 7.39
C PHE A 131 -20.48 6.72 7.30
N ASP A 132 -20.20 7.22 6.10
CA ASP A 132 -20.21 8.65 5.83
C ASP A 132 -21.66 9.18 5.87
N PRO A 133 -21.98 10.15 6.73
CA PRO A 133 -23.35 10.67 6.81
C PRO A 133 -23.79 11.39 5.52
N SER A 134 -22.85 11.87 4.69
CA SER A 134 -23.15 12.51 3.40
C SER A 134 -23.31 11.50 2.25
N ASP A 135 -22.71 10.32 2.37
CA ASP A 135 -22.78 9.22 1.44
C ASP A 135 -22.82 7.89 2.19
N PRO A 136 -23.98 7.41 2.61
CA PRO A 136 -24.10 6.19 3.40
C PRO A 136 -23.56 4.92 2.72
N ALA A 137 -23.39 4.91 1.40
CA ALA A 137 -22.75 3.79 0.70
C ALA A 137 -21.23 3.73 0.97
N ASN A 138 -20.63 4.82 1.38
CA ASN A 138 -19.23 4.89 1.76
C ASN A 138 -19.05 4.50 3.22
N SER A 139 -18.61 3.28 3.47
CA SER A 139 -18.52 2.72 4.83
C SER A 139 -17.20 1.97 5.06
N VAL A 140 -16.89 1.71 6.32
CA VAL A 140 -15.68 1.00 6.75
C VAL A 140 -15.94 0.23 8.05
N LEU A 141 -15.36 -0.96 8.18
CA LEU A 141 -15.46 -1.76 9.41
C LEU A 141 -14.45 -1.30 10.46
N GLU A 142 -13.20 -1.07 10.06
CA GLU A 142 -12.15 -0.64 10.98
C GLU A 142 -11.59 0.71 10.59
N VAL A 143 -11.56 1.63 11.55
CA VAL A 143 -10.96 2.96 11.38
C VAL A 143 -9.45 2.86 11.56
N ALA A 144 -8.81 2.13 10.67
CA ALA A 144 -7.36 2.00 10.62
C ALA A 144 -6.88 2.21 9.17
N ALA A 145 -5.70 2.77 9.01
CA ALA A 145 -5.06 2.85 7.71
C ALA A 145 -4.25 1.57 7.45
N ALA A 146 -4.54 0.89 6.34
CA ALA A 146 -3.72 -0.20 5.84
C ALA A 146 -2.72 0.36 4.82
N ASN A 147 -1.42 0.32 5.14
CA ASN A 147 -0.40 1.04 4.37
C ASN A 147 0.78 0.16 3.93
N SER A 148 0.53 -1.09 3.53
CA SER A 148 1.59 -1.99 3.09
C SER A 148 2.46 -1.41 1.96
N ASN A 149 1.84 -0.79 0.96
CA ASN A 149 2.56 -0.24 -0.20
C ASN A 149 3.27 1.10 0.11
N ALA A 150 2.73 1.90 1.00
CA ALA A 150 3.36 3.15 1.42
C ALA A 150 4.67 2.91 2.18
N MET A 151 4.73 1.88 3.02
CA MET A 151 5.96 1.47 3.71
C MET A 151 7.05 1.08 2.72
N VAL A 152 6.72 0.33 1.68
CA VAL A 152 7.67 -0.06 0.63
C VAL A 152 8.25 1.18 -0.06
N GLY A 153 7.42 2.14 -0.43
CA GLY A 153 7.87 3.40 -1.05
C GLY A 153 8.82 4.20 -0.15
N ILE A 154 8.52 4.27 1.15
CA ILE A 154 9.36 4.99 2.12
C ILE A 154 10.71 4.30 2.30
N VAL A 155 10.72 2.98 2.51
CA VAL A 155 11.95 2.21 2.74
C VAL A 155 12.84 2.21 1.49
N MET A 156 12.27 1.90 0.33
CA MET A 156 13.02 1.87 -0.94
C MET A 156 13.52 3.26 -1.31
N GLY A 157 12.69 4.29 -1.18
CA GLY A 157 13.08 5.67 -1.43
C GLY A 157 14.21 6.12 -0.51
N GLY A 158 14.17 5.77 0.77
CA GLY A 158 15.24 6.06 1.73
C GLY A 158 16.56 5.37 1.37
N ILE A 159 16.53 4.09 1.00
CA ILE A 159 17.74 3.34 0.59
C ILE A 159 18.36 3.99 -0.65
N VAL A 160 17.56 4.29 -1.67
CA VAL A 160 18.04 4.89 -2.93
C VAL A 160 18.64 6.28 -2.68
N LEU A 161 18.05 7.09 -1.77
CA LEU A 161 18.60 8.38 -1.39
C LEU A 161 19.96 8.26 -0.71
N VAL A 162 20.13 7.32 0.24
CA VAL A 162 21.40 7.10 0.92
C VAL A 162 22.49 6.68 -0.07
N PHE A 163 22.18 5.79 -1.02
CA PHE A 163 23.13 5.40 -2.07
C PHE A 163 23.48 6.56 -2.99
N GLY A 164 22.50 7.34 -3.44
CA GLY A 164 22.72 8.52 -4.29
C GLY A 164 23.59 9.57 -3.60
N LEU A 165 23.35 9.84 -2.30
CA LEU A 165 24.14 10.77 -1.52
C LEU A 165 25.58 10.26 -1.33
N GLY A 166 25.76 8.98 -1.02
CA GLY A 166 27.08 8.34 -0.90
C GLY A 166 27.89 8.46 -2.18
N MET A 167 27.27 8.19 -3.34
CA MET A 167 27.91 8.34 -4.66
C MET A 167 28.30 9.79 -4.96
N LEU A 168 27.45 10.75 -4.60
CA LEU A 168 27.74 12.16 -4.79
C LEU A 168 28.94 12.59 -3.93
N LEU A 169 29.01 12.18 -2.68
CA LEU A 169 30.14 12.49 -1.79
C LEU A 169 31.46 11.87 -2.28
N LEU A 170 31.41 10.67 -2.89
CA LEU A 170 32.59 10.04 -3.48
C LEU A 170 33.06 10.76 -4.74
N SER A 171 32.16 11.35 -5.53
CA SER A 171 32.50 12.09 -6.75
C SER A 171 33.09 13.48 -6.50
N LEU A 172 32.94 14.01 -5.25
CA LEU A 172 33.49 15.30 -4.84
C LEU A 172 34.90 15.20 -4.21
N LYS A 173 35.40 13.98 -4.01
CA LYS A 173 36.79 13.72 -3.56
C LYS A 173 37.74 13.47 -4.72
#